data_38832de0e5828d2dab7c76294384cfc8
#
_entry.id   38832de0e5828d2dab7c76294384cfc8
#
_cell.length_a   1.000
_cell.length_b   1.000
_cell.length_c   1.000
_cell.angle_alpha   90.00
_cell.angle_beta   90.00
_cell.angle_gamma   90.00
#
_symmetry.space_group_name_H-M   'P 1'
#
loop_
_entity.id
_entity.type
_entity.pdbx_description
1 polymer ?
#
loop_
_entity_poly.entity_id
_entity_poly.type
_entity_poly.pdbx_seq_one_letter_code
_entity_poly.pdbx_strand_id
1 'polypeptide(L)'
;DKGLAYESYMTEEELQAQREEQKANGEAPRYIYEYEGMTADQIKASQEEAKAKGLKPVIRIRLPHDKVYEWDDIVKGKVSFNSDTIGGDFVIQKRDGMPTYNFAVVVDDHLMNITHVLRGDDHVANTPKQLAVYAAFGWEAPVFGHMSLIINSETGKKLSKRDESVLQFIEQYRSLGYLPEAMFNFITLLGWSPVGESEIFSQKDFVKMFDPKRLSKSPAAFDGKKLEWINNQYVKSADSDEITDSSLKQLIKAGKIKADPDTLKIQWVRQLVNLYKRQMSYTGQLAEMAEIFFTEPPMLDEEAKAELADESATIVLEEFAKQAKQLPIFDAVSIQNMIRQIQKDTGVRGRKLYMPIRIATTREMHGPELAPSIE
;
A
#
# COMPACT_ATOMS: atom_id res chain seq x y z
N ASP A 1 -28.91 3.68 -35.56
CA ASP A 1 -29.39 2.95 -36.76
C ASP A 1 -29.97 1.56 -36.44
N LYS A 2 -29.54 0.91 -35.32
CA LYS A 2 -30.04 -0.40 -34.90
C LYS A 2 -31.23 -0.31 -33.92
N GLY A 3 -31.67 0.91 -33.52
CA GLY A 3 -32.73 1.10 -32.51
C GLY A 3 -32.33 0.71 -31.07
N LEU A 4 -31.00 0.51 -30.80
CA LEU A 4 -30.49 0.11 -29.53
C LEU A 4 -30.18 1.29 -28.60
N ALA A 5 -30.29 2.50 -29.08
CA ALA A 5 -30.12 3.74 -28.33
C ALA A 5 -31.09 4.81 -28.82
N TYR A 6 -31.42 5.78 -27.96
CA TYR A 6 -32.40 6.82 -28.25
C TYR A 6 -32.08 8.12 -27.52
N GLU A 7 -32.60 9.23 -28.05
CA GLU A 7 -32.57 10.54 -27.43
C GLU A 7 -33.59 10.60 -26.28
N SER A 8 -33.16 10.99 -25.10
CA SER A 8 -33.99 11.21 -23.91
C SER A 8 -33.90 12.66 -23.50
N TYR A 9 -35.06 13.27 -23.29
CA TYR A 9 -35.20 14.69 -22.92
C TYR A 9 -35.70 14.90 -21.47
N MET A 10 -35.91 13.83 -20.70
CA MET A 10 -36.33 13.93 -19.29
C MET A 10 -35.39 14.85 -18.51
N THR A 11 -35.99 15.75 -17.75
CA THR A 11 -35.30 16.67 -16.86
C THR A 11 -34.90 15.95 -15.58
N GLU A 12 -34.04 16.58 -14.75
CA GLU A 12 -33.63 16.02 -13.47
C GLU A 12 -34.81 15.96 -12.49
N GLU A 13 -35.72 16.93 -12.56
CA GLU A 13 -36.95 16.98 -11.76
C GLU A 13 -37.88 15.80 -12.09
N GLU A 14 -38.09 15.50 -13.37
CA GLU A 14 -38.89 14.36 -13.81
C GLU A 14 -38.28 13.03 -13.39
N LEU A 15 -36.96 12.89 -13.53
CA LEU A 15 -36.23 11.71 -13.08
C LEU A 15 -36.32 11.52 -11.55
N GLN A 16 -36.26 12.60 -10.79
CA GLN A 16 -36.37 12.55 -9.34
C GLN A 16 -37.81 12.19 -8.93
N ALA A 17 -38.83 12.78 -9.55
CA ALA A 17 -40.23 12.43 -9.31
C ALA A 17 -40.51 10.94 -9.57
N GLN A 18 -39.98 10.38 -10.69
CA GLN A 18 -40.10 8.97 -11.01
C GLN A 18 -39.45 8.07 -9.93
N ARG A 19 -38.26 8.47 -9.41
CA ARG A 19 -37.58 7.73 -8.34
C ARG A 19 -38.36 7.77 -7.01
N GLU A 20 -38.97 8.92 -6.66
CA GLU A 20 -39.71 9.06 -5.45
C GLU A 20 -41.01 8.26 -5.50
N GLU A 21 -41.72 8.27 -6.62
CA GLU A 21 -42.91 7.45 -6.82
C GLU A 21 -42.60 5.95 -6.68
N GLN A 22 -41.52 5.45 -7.32
CA GLN A 22 -41.11 4.05 -7.18
C GLN A 22 -40.79 3.68 -5.74
N LYS A 23 -40.07 4.56 -5.00
CA LYS A 23 -39.76 4.35 -3.59
C LYS A 23 -41.03 4.31 -2.74
N ALA A 24 -42.00 5.21 -3.01
CA ALA A 24 -43.27 5.23 -2.30
C ALA A 24 -44.08 3.94 -2.50
N ASN A 25 -43.93 3.32 -3.68
CA ASN A 25 -44.54 2.04 -4.04
C ASN A 25 -43.75 0.82 -3.53
N GLY A 26 -42.60 1.03 -2.86
CA GLY A 26 -41.72 -0.05 -2.40
C GLY A 26 -40.89 -0.71 -3.51
N GLU A 27 -40.78 -0.07 -4.66
CA GLU A 27 -40.01 -0.55 -5.82
C GLU A 27 -38.59 -0.04 -5.78
N ALA A 28 -37.64 -0.84 -6.30
CA ALA A 28 -36.29 -0.38 -6.50
C ALA A 28 -36.24 0.69 -7.62
N PRO A 29 -35.64 1.88 -7.39
CA PRO A 29 -35.59 2.94 -8.38
C PRO A 29 -34.86 2.51 -9.65
N ARG A 30 -35.54 2.60 -10.77
CA ARG A 30 -34.99 2.35 -12.10
C ARG A 30 -35.51 3.40 -13.09
N TYR A 31 -34.77 3.62 -14.15
CA TYR A 31 -35.27 4.46 -15.24
C TYR A 31 -36.38 3.69 -16.00
N ILE A 32 -37.53 4.34 -16.17
CA ILE A 32 -38.64 3.83 -16.98
C ILE A 32 -38.56 4.52 -18.33
N TYR A 33 -38.67 3.73 -19.40
CA TYR A 33 -38.61 4.25 -20.76
C TYR A 33 -39.71 5.25 -21.02
N GLU A 34 -39.37 6.52 -21.30
CA GLU A 34 -40.30 7.64 -21.43
C GLU A 34 -41.23 7.57 -22.65
N TYR A 35 -40.92 6.73 -23.63
CA TYR A 35 -41.70 6.57 -24.86
C TYR A 35 -42.48 5.24 -24.90
N GLU A 36 -42.71 4.59 -23.77
CA GLU A 36 -43.44 3.33 -23.73
C GLU A 36 -44.86 3.49 -24.25
N GLY A 37 -45.28 2.63 -25.20
CA GLY A 37 -46.57 2.69 -25.84
C GLY A 37 -46.77 3.77 -26.93
N MET A 38 -45.76 4.58 -27.23
CA MET A 38 -45.79 5.60 -28.24
C MET A 38 -45.44 5.03 -29.62
N THR A 39 -46.09 5.55 -30.68
CA THR A 39 -45.70 5.29 -32.07
C THR A 39 -44.45 6.10 -32.41
N ALA A 40 -43.75 5.72 -33.51
CA ALA A 40 -42.56 6.44 -33.97
C ALA A 40 -42.84 7.92 -34.28
N ASP A 41 -44.02 8.24 -34.82
CA ASP A 41 -44.43 9.63 -35.12
C ASP A 41 -44.67 10.42 -33.83
N GLN A 42 -45.27 9.79 -32.79
CA GLN A 42 -45.48 10.41 -31.50
C GLN A 42 -44.14 10.67 -30.79
N ILE A 43 -43.21 9.72 -30.84
CA ILE A 43 -41.87 9.91 -30.30
C ILE A 43 -41.16 11.08 -30.98
N LYS A 44 -41.20 11.13 -32.32
CA LYS A 44 -40.58 12.20 -33.08
C LYS A 44 -41.21 13.57 -32.75
N ALA A 45 -42.52 13.65 -32.64
CA ALA A 45 -43.23 14.89 -32.28
C ALA A 45 -42.83 15.34 -30.84
N SER A 46 -42.77 14.44 -29.86
CA SER A 46 -42.30 14.73 -28.51
C SER A 46 -40.86 15.26 -28.48
N GLN A 47 -39.97 14.65 -29.26
CA GLN A 47 -38.57 15.09 -29.35
C GLN A 47 -38.43 16.47 -30.01
N GLU A 48 -39.22 16.76 -31.06
CA GLU A 48 -39.24 18.08 -31.72
C GLU A 48 -39.78 19.16 -30.77
N GLU A 49 -40.80 18.86 -30.00
CA GLU A 49 -41.33 19.78 -28.97
C GLU A 49 -40.28 20.09 -27.90
N ALA A 50 -39.57 19.07 -27.41
CA ALA A 50 -38.50 19.24 -26.42
C ALA A 50 -37.33 20.08 -26.98
N LYS A 51 -36.95 19.85 -28.25
CA LYS A 51 -35.95 20.66 -28.97
C LYS A 51 -36.40 22.11 -29.12
N ALA A 52 -37.67 22.34 -29.42
CA ALA A 52 -38.23 23.69 -29.56
C ALA A 52 -38.22 24.45 -28.23
N LYS A 53 -38.31 23.75 -27.08
CA LYS A 53 -38.13 24.30 -25.75
C LYS A 53 -36.65 24.52 -25.35
N GLY A 54 -35.72 24.26 -26.27
CA GLY A 54 -34.28 24.43 -26.04
C GLY A 54 -33.60 23.32 -25.22
N LEU A 55 -34.30 22.21 -24.97
CA LEU A 55 -33.73 21.08 -24.26
C LEU A 55 -32.73 20.33 -25.13
N LYS A 56 -31.62 19.94 -24.55
CA LYS A 56 -30.62 19.06 -25.19
C LYS A 56 -30.83 17.63 -24.70
N PRO A 57 -30.80 16.62 -25.58
CA PRO A 57 -30.96 15.24 -25.19
C PRO A 57 -29.72 14.68 -24.50
N VAL A 58 -29.90 13.64 -23.70
CA VAL A 58 -28.90 12.62 -23.46
C VAL A 58 -29.18 11.44 -24.39
N ILE A 59 -28.17 10.65 -24.70
CA ILE A 59 -28.37 9.38 -25.41
C ILE A 59 -28.38 8.26 -24.34
N ARG A 60 -29.45 7.46 -24.38
CA ARG A 60 -29.56 6.27 -23.51
C ARG A 60 -29.48 5.01 -24.37
N ILE A 61 -28.85 3.97 -23.82
CA ILE A 61 -28.93 2.63 -24.36
C ILE A 61 -30.21 1.95 -23.89
N ARG A 62 -30.90 1.27 -24.80
CA ARG A 62 -32.08 0.47 -24.50
C ARG A 62 -31.68 -0.89 -23.98
N LEU A 63 -32.12 -1.24 -22.78
CA LEU A 63 -31.87 -2.56 -22.20
C LEU A 63 -33.07 -3.51 -22.45
N PRO A 64 -32.84 -4.74 -22.89
CA PRO A 64 -33.89 -5.75 -22.91
C PRO A 64 -34.40 -6.03 -21.48
N HIS A 65 -35.70 -6.18 -21.30
CA HIS A 65 -36.29 -6.64 -20.05
C HIS A 65 -35.93 -8.08 -19.74
N ASP A 66 -35.83 -8.41 -18.46
CA ASP A 66 -35.58 -9.75 -17.92
C ASP A 66 -34.38 -10.49 -18.54
N LYS A 67 -33.40 -9.73 -19.05
CA LYS A 67 -32.18 -10.31 -19.59
C LYS A 67 -31.17 -10.52 -18.48
N VAL A 68 -30.60 -11.73 -18.39
CA VAL A 68 -29.51 -12.04 -17.49
C VAL A 68 -28.18 -11.71 -18.17
N TYR A 69 -27.37 -10.86 -17.52
CA TYR A 69 -25.96 -10.64 -17.84
C TYR A 69 -25.13 -11.46 -16.87
N GLU A 70 -24.38 -12.43 -17.37
CA GLU A 70 -23.51 -13.27 -16.55
C GLU A 70 -22.10 -13.37 -17.13
N TRP A 71 -21.14 -13.57 -16.25
CA TRP A 71 -19.74 -13.80 -16.62
C TRP A 71 -19.06 -14.67 -15.56
N ASP A 72 -17.98 -15.33 -15.99
CA ASP A 72 -17.08 -16.04 -15.09
C ASP A 72 -15.97 -15.10 -14.65
N ASP A 73 -16.08 -14.57 -13.44
CA ASP A 73 -15.11 -13.66 -12.87
C ASP A 73 -13.91 -14.44 -12.33
N ILE A 74 -12.69 -13.98 -12.68
CA ILE A 74 -11.44 -14.68 -12.26
C ILE A 74 -11.37 -14.84 -10.74
N VAL A 75 -11.88 -13.84 -9.98
CA VAL A 75 -11.79 -13.79 -8.51
C VAL A 75 -13.09 -14.28 -7.85
N LYS A 76 -14.22 -13.72 -8.27
CA LYS A 76 -15.53 -13.97 -7.64
C LYS A 76 -16.17 -15.27 -8.09
N GLY A 77 -15.76 -15.82 -9.23
CA GLY A 77 -16.41 -16.96 -9.88
C GLY A 77 -17.63 -16.51 -10.68
N LYS A 78 -18.68 -17.32 -10.77
CA LYS A 78 -19.86 -17.01 -11.57
C LYS A 78 -20.65 -15.84 -10.93
N VAL A 79 -20.81 -14.75 -11.69
CA VAL A 79 -21.55 -13.55 -11.31
C VAL A 79 -22.65 -13.31 -12.33
N SER A 80 -23.84 -12.97 -11.87
CA SER A 80 -24.98 -12.65 -12.75
C SER A 80 -25.83 -11.53 -12.19
N PHE A 81 -26.40 -10.72 -13.10
CA PHE A 81 -27.34 -9.65 -12.81
C PHE A 81 -28.49 -9.68 -13.82
N ASN A 82 -29.70 -9.46 -13.36
CA ASN A 82 -30.83 -9.21 -14.22
C ASN A 82 -30.87 -7.75 -14.67
N SER A 83 -31.17 -7.49 -15.94
CA SER A 83 -31.26 -6.12 -16.51
C SER A 83 -32.17 -5.19 -15.71
N ASP A 84 -33.25 -5.72 -15.15
CA ASP A 84 -34.21 -4.92 -14.39
C ASP A 84 -33.66 -4.46 -13.02
N THR A 85 -32.60 -5.09 -12.52
CA THR A 85 -31.95 -4.75 -11.26
C THR A 85 -30.77 -3.78 -11.38
N ILE A 86 -30.30 -3.49 -12.60
CA ILE A 86 -29.13 -2.62 -12.85
C ILE A 86 -29.48 -1.15 -13.10
N GLY A 87 -30.74 -0.76 -12.87
CA GLY A 87 -31.21 0.62 -12.94
C GLY A 87 -31.88 1.03 -14.25
N GLY A 88 -32.22 0.08 -15.13
CA GLY A 88 -32.88 0.35 -16.42
C GLY A 88 -31.97 0.95 -17.46
N ASP A 89 -32.55 1.56 -18.49
CA ASP A 89 -31.83 2.24 -19.58
C ASP A 89 -30.91 3.33 -19.03
N PHE A 90 -29.63 3.27 -19.32
CA PHE A 90 -28.66 4.21 -18.78
C PHE A 90 -28.06 5.12 -19.84
N VAL A 91 -27.60 6.30 -19.41
CA VAL A 91 -27.01 7.31 -20.29
C VAL A 91 -25.65 6.82 -20.79
N ILE A 92 -25.43 6.84 -22.09
CA ILE A 92 -24.15 6.57 -22.74
C ILE A 92 -23.46 7.85 -23.23
N GLN A 93 -24.25 8.92 -23.54
CA GLN A 93 -23.72 10.23 -23.89
C GLN A 93 -24.49 11.32 -23.13
N LYS A 94 -23.77 12.24 -22.54
CA LYS A 94 -24.31 13.40 -21.82
C LYS A 94 -24.78 14.49 -22.77
N ARG A 95 -25.52 15.49 -22.24
CA ARG A 95 -26.03 16.66 -23.00
C ARG A 95 -24.94 17.53 -23.62
N ASP A 96 -23.72 17.47 -23.08
CA ASP A 96 -22.54 18.17 -23.63
C ASP A 96 -21.80 17.39 -24.74
N GLY A 97 -22.30 16.20 -25.08
CA GLY A 97 -21.69 15.32 -26.08
C GLY A 97 -20.65 14.35 -25.50
N MET A 98 -20.27 14.49 -24.25
CA MET A 98 -19.28 13.62 -23.61
C MET A 98 -19.86 12.22 -23.31
N PRO A 99 -19.11 11.14 -23.63
CA PRO A 99 -19.53 9.79 -23.28
C PRO A 99 -19.52 9.58 -21.76
N THR A 100 -20.34 8.68 -21.26
CA THR A 100 -20.28 8.24 -19.86
C THR A 100 -19.24 7.14 -19.67
N TYR A 101 -18.81 6.95 -18.45
CA TYR A 101 -17.77 5.97 -18.09
C TYR A 101 -18.03 4.57 -18.65
N ASN A 102 -19.22 4.00 -18.41
CA ASN A 102 -19.51 2.64 -18.84
C ASN A 102 -19.56 2.45 -20.37
N PHE A 103 -19.79 3.51 -21.12
CA PHE A 103 -19.72 3.49 -22.60
C PHE A 103 -18.28 3.68 -23.07
N ALA A 104 -17.60 4.72 -22.56
CA ALA A 104 -16.25 5.07 -23.01
C ALA A 104 -15.26 3.93 -22.77
N VAL A 105 -15.28 3.32 -21.57
CA VAL A 105 -14.35 2.24 -21.21
C VAL A 105 -14.52 1.00 -22.12
N VAL A 106 -15.75 0.69 -22.52
CA VAL A 106 -16.00 -0.44 -23.45
C VAL A 106 -15.40 -0.17 -24.83
N VAL A 107 -15.56 1.06 -25.33
CA VAL A 107 -14.99 1.46 -26.63
C VAL A 107 -13.47 1.44 -26.56
N ASP A 108 -12.88 2.00 -25.51
CA ASP A 108 -11.44 2.04 -25.32
C ASP A 108 -10.87 0.62 -25.18
N ASP A 109 -11.45 -0.22 -24.31
CA ASP A 109 -11.03 -1.60 -24.11
C ASP A 109 -11.07 -2.41 -25.42
N HIS A 110 -12.13 -2.26 -26.21
CA HIS A 110 -12.24 -2.94 -27.50
C HIS A 110 -11.19 -2.45 -28.50
N LEU A 111 -11.05 -1.12 -28.68
CA LEU A 111 -10.10 -0.55 -29.63
C LEU A 111 -8.63 -0.78 -29.23
N MET A 112 -8.35 -0.90 -27.95
CA MET A 112 -7.03 -1.22 -27.42
C MET A 112 -6.75 -2.72 -27.33
N ASN A 113 -7.69 -3.58 -27.74
CA ASN A 113 -7.61 -5.04 -27.67
C ASN A 113 -7.32 -5.55 -26.23
N ILE A 114 -7.97 -4.98 -25.25
CA ILE A 114 -7.86 -5.43 -23.86
C ILE A 114 -8.50 -6.82 -23.73
N THR A 115 -7.73 -7.78 -23.23
CA THR A 115 -8.17 -9.17 -23.08
C THR A 115 -8.66 -9.47 -21.66
N HIS A 116 -8.13 -8.77 -20.65
CA HIS A 116 -8.44 -8.97 -19.23
C HIS A 116 -8.60 -7.63 -18.52
N VAL A 117 -9.67 -7.48 -17.75
CA VAL A 117 -9.95 -6.30 -16.92
C VAL A 117 -9.88 -6.72 -15.45
N LEU A 118 -8.77 -6.38 -14.77
CA LEU A 118 -8.58 -6.59 -13.34
C LEU A 118 -8.76 -5.28 -12.58
N ARG A 119 -9.74 -5.21 -11.68
CA ARG A 119 -10.10 -3.97 -10.98
C ARG A 119 -10.70 -4.25 -9.60
N GLY A 120 -10.98 -3.21 -8.82
CA GLY A 120 -11.64 -3.33 -7.53
C GLY A 120 -13.10 -3.82 -7.65
N ASP A 121 -13.57 -4.52 -6.63
CA ASP A 121 -14.93 -5.10 -6.62
C ASP A 121 -16.06 -4.06 -6.46
N ASP A 122 -15.72 -2.81 -6.15
CA ASP A 122 -16.64 -1.67 -6.25
C ASP A 122 -17.12 -1.41 -7.69
N HIS A 123 -16.47 -2.00 -8.68
CA HIS A 123 -16.88 -1.98 -10.09
C HIS A 123 -17.73 -3.18 -10.54
N VAL A 124 -18.01 -4.15 -9.71
CA VAL A 124 -18.84 -5.33 -10.06
C VAL A 124 -20.20 -4.90 -10.65
N ALA A 125 -20.86 -3.92 -10.04
CA ALA A 125 -22.15 -3.41 -10.50
C ALA A 125 -22.09 -2.64 -11.84
N ASN A 126 -20.90 -2.27 -12.33
CA ASN A 126 -20.71 -1.64 -13.64
C ASN A 126 -20.62 -2.69 -14.76
N THR A 127 -20.13 -3.89 -14.44
CA THR A 127 -19.87 -4.94 -15.45
C THR A 127 -21.11 -5.31 -16.27
N PRO A 128 -22.31 -5.52 -15.71
CA PRO A 128 -23.50 -5.84 -16.52
C PRO A 128 -23.87 -4.72 -17.48
N LYS A 129 -23.66 -3.44 -17.13
CA LYS A 129 -23.85 -2.29 -18.04
C LYS A 129 -22.86 -2.33 -19.20
N GLN A 130 -21.61 -2.66 -18.92
CA GLN A 130 -20.56 -2.78 -19.93
C GLN A 130 -20.83 -3.98 -20.85
N LEU A 131 -21.25 -5.12 -20.31
CA LEU A 131 -21.67 -6.27 -21.10
C LEU A 131 -22.85 -5.94 -22.03
N ALA A 132 -23.79 -5.09 -21.60
CA ALA A 132 -24.88 -4.61 -22.46
C ALA A 132 -24.34 -3.78 -23.63
N VAL A 133 -23.32 -2.95 -23.42
CA VAL A 133 -22.69 -2.15 -24.50
C VAL A 133 -21.91 -3.06 -25.46
N TYR A 134 -21.12 -4.02 -24.95
CA TYR A 134 -20.46 -5.03 -25.79
C TYR A 134 -21.46 -5.77 -26.68
N ALA A 135 -22.56 -6.23 -26.10
CA ALA A 135 -23.63 -6.94 -26.83
C ALA A 135 -24.29 -6.06 -27.87
N ALA A 136 -24.52 -4.77 -27.61
CA ALA A 136 -25.11 -3.83 -28.56
C ALA A 136 -24.23 -3.60 -29.78
N PHE A 137 -22.92 -3.60 -29.64
CA PHE A 137 -21.96 -3.52 -30.73
C PHE A 137 -21.72 -4.87 -31.41
N GLY A 138 -22.05 -5.99 -30.76
CA GLY A 138 -21.72 -7.35 -31.21
C GLY A 138 -20.24 -7.66 -31.01
N TRP A 139 -19.61 -7.02 -30.03
CA TRP A 139 -18.21 -7.24 -29.67
C TRP A 139 -18.09 -8.33 -28.59
N GLU A 140 -16.98 -9.06 -28.62
CA GLU A 140 -16.62 -9.98 -27.54
C GLU A 140 -16.11 -9.17 -26.34
N ALA A 141 -16.62 -9.51 -25.16
CA ALA A 141 -16.21 -8.87 -23.92
C ALA A 141 -14.88 -9.46 -23.40
N PRO A 142 -14.02 -8.68 -22.74
CA PRO A 142 -12.83 -9.18 -22.08
C PRO A 142 -13.18 -10.09 -20.89
N VAL A 143 -12.20 -10.81 -20.40
CA VAL A 143 -12.32 -11.55 -19.14
C VAL A 143 -12.24 -10.57 -17.99
N PHE A 144 -13.19 -10.65 -17.03
CA PHE A 144 -13.21 -9.77 -15.86
C PHE A 144 -12.67 -10.46 -14.61
N GLY A 145 -12.02 -9.69 -13.73
CA GLY A 145 -11.62 -10.10 -12.41
C GLY A 145 -11.76 -8.95 -11.41
N HIS A 146 -12.62 -9.12 -10.41
CA HIS A 146 -12.92 -8.10 -9.42
C HIS A 146 -12.25 -8.44 -8.09
N MET A 147 -11.12 -7.76 -7.82
CA MET A 147 -10.32 -7.95 -6.63
C MET A 147 -10.97 -7.26 -5.42
N SER A 148 -10.86 -7.91 -4.28
CA SER A 148 -11.42 -7.41 -3.03
C SER A 148 -10.75 -6.09 -2.59
N LEU A 149 -11.52 -5.26 -1.90
CA LEU A 149 -11.04 -3.97 -1.38
C LEU A 149 -9.99 -4.16 -0.29
N ILE A 150 -9.12 -3.17 -0.18
CA ILE A 150 -8.21 -3.05 0.95
C ILE A 150 -8.94 -2.26 2.04
N ILE A 151 -8.94 -2.81 3.25
CA ILE A 151 -9.55 -2.20 4.44
C ILE A 151 -8.48 -1.80 5.45
N ASN A 152 -8.78 -0.82 6.28
CA ASN A 152 -7.97 -0.48 7.43
C ASN A 152 -8.10 -1.60 8.48
N SER A 153 -6.98 -2.12 8.99
CA SER A 153 -6.94 -3.24 9.94
C SER A 153 -7.60 -2.92 11.28
N GLU A 154 -7.60 -1.65 11.71
CA GLU A 154 -8.14 -1.23 13.00
C GLU A 154 -9.64 -0.92 12.93
N THR A 155 -10.08 -0.26 11.84
CA THR A 155 -11.47 0.20 11.72
C THR A 155 -12.38 -0.72 10.92
N GLY A 156 -11.80 -1.67 10.15
CA GLY A 156 -12.52 -2.54 9.22
C GLY A 156 -13.17 -1.82 8.03
N LYS A 157 -12.96 -0.51 7.90
CA LYS A 157 -13.54 0.30 6.81
C LYS A 157 -12.63 0.29 5.58
N LYS A 158 -13.22 0.50 4.40
CA LYS A 158 -12.46 0.70 3.15
C LYS A 158 -11.39 1.76 3.36
N LEU A 159 -10.15 1.44 3.03
CA LEU A 159 -9.04 2.39 3.05
C LEU A 159 -9.35 3.53 2.06
N SER A 160 -9.32 4.76 2.53
CA SER A 160 -9.63 5.93 1.72
C SER A 160 -8.51 6.96 1.81
N LYS A 161 -8.36 7.80 0.78
CA LYS A 161 -7.37 8.89 0.74
C LYS A 161 -7.51 9.93 1.87
N ARG A 162 -8.55 9.82 2.70
CA ARG A 162 -8.80 10.69 3.86
C ARG A 162 -8.45 10.04 5.19
N ASP A 163 -7.97 8.81 5.17
CA ASP A 163 -7.55 8.08 6.35
C ASP A 163 -6.09 8.46 6.68
N GLU A 164 -5.90 9.32 7.67
CA GLU A 164 -4.58 9.82 8.08
C GLU A 164 -3.79 8.79 8.91
N SER A 165 -4.42 7.70 9.34
CA SER A 165 -3.76 6.65 10.14
C SER A 165 -2.80 5.78 9.33
N VAL A 166 -2.90 5.82 7.99
CA VAL A 166 -2.07 5.03 7.08
C VAL A 166 -1.54 5.92 5.96
N LEU A 167 -0.26 5.79 5.64
CA LEU A 167 0.32 6.48 4.49
C LEU A 167 -0.34 5.98 3.20
N GLN A 168 -0.80 6.92 2.36
CA GLN A 168 -1.63 6.63 1.20
C GLN A 168 -0.86 6.62 -0.12
N PHE A 169 0.32 7.24 -0.15
CA PHE A 169 1.07 7.48 -1.38
C PHE A 169 2.42 6.79 -1.35
N ILE A 170 2.81 6.18 -2.46
CA ILE A 170 4.11 5.50 -2.62
C ILE A 170 5.27 6.45 -2.32
N GLU A 171 5.14 7.72 -2.68
CA GLU A 171 6.15 8.75 -2.39
C GLU A 171 6.42 8.93 -0.91
N GLN A 172 5.42 8.74 -0.05
CA GLN A 172 5.58 8.82 1.41
C GLN A 172 6.46 7.67 1.90
N TYR A 173 6.19 6.43 1.47
CA TYR A 173 7.01 5.27 1.81
C TYR A 173 8.44 5.41 1.26
N ARG A 174 8.57 5.84 -0.01
CA ARG A 174 9.88 6.15 -0.61
C ARG A 174 10.64 7.19 0.21
N SER A 175 9.96 8.25 0.66
CA SER A 175 10.56 9.33 1.44
C SER A 175 11.04 8.89 2.82
N LEU A 176 10.47 7.82 3.37
CA LEU A 176 10.91 7.16 4.60
C LEU A 176 12.01 6.12 4.36
N GLY A 177 12.28 5.75 3.11
CA GLY A 177 13.31 4.78 2.75
C GLY A 177 12.85 3.31 2.82
N TYR A 178 11.57 3.06 2.54
CA TYR A 178 11.10 1.71 2.23
C TYR A 178 11.65 1.25 0.89
N LEU A 179 11.97 -0.03 0.77
CA LEU A 179 12.48 -0.63 -0.45
C LEU A 179 11.33 -0.98 -1.42
N PRO A 180 11.47 -0.68 -2.72
CA PRO A 180 10.41 -0.96 -3.70
C PRO A 180 10.08 -2.45 -3.81
N GLU A 181 11.05 -3.34 -3.66
CA GLU A 181 10.85 -4.79 -3.67
C GLU A 181 9.98 -5.26 -2.50
N ALA A 182 10.18 -4.68 -1.32
CA ALA A 182 9.38 -4.96 -0.13
C ALA A 182 7.96 -4.46 -0.28
N MET A 183 7.77 -3.27 -0.83
CA MET A 183 6.46 -2.70 -1.15
C MET A 183 5.72 -3.59 -2.16
N PHE A 184 6.39 -4.03 -3.23
CA PHE A 184 5.82 -4.96 -4.20
C PHE A 184 5.36 -6.26 -3.53
N ASN A 185 6.21 -6.89 -2.71
CA ASN A 185 5.90 -8.12 -2.00
C ASN A 185 4.69 -7.92 -1.07
N PHE A 186 4.67 -6.86 -0.28
CA PHE A 186 3.58 -6.56 0.65
C PHE A 186 2.25 -6.34 -0.08
N ILE A 187 2.24 -5.50 -1.12
CA ILE A 187 1.03 -5.21 -1.90
C ILE A 187 0.50 -6.48 -2.56
N THR A 188 1.38 -7.33 -3.06
CA THR A 188 1.00 -8.63 -3.64
C THR A 188 0.26 -9.49 -2.61
N LEU A 189 0.73 -9.56 -1.38
CA LEU A 189 0.11 -10.35 -0.30
C LEU A 189 -1.26 -9.81 0.14
N LEU A 190 -1.60 -8.56 -0.17
CA LEU A 190 -2.94 -8.02 0.10
C LEU A 190 -4.03 -8.64 -0.79
N GLY A 191 -3.68 -9.16 -1.95
CA GLY A 191 -4.65 -9.70 -2.90
C GLY A 191 -4.36 -11.10 -3.40
N TRP A 192 -3.22 -11.68 -3.04
CA TRP A 192 -2.78 -12.98 -3.52
C TRP A 192 -1.95 -13.70 -2.46
N SER A 193 -2.01 -15.03 -2.41
CA SER A 193 -1.25 -15.84 -1.47
C SER A 193 -0.28 -16.79 -2.17
N PRO A 194 1.01 -16.84 -1.75
CA PRO A 194 2.02 -17.72 -2.33
C PRO A 194 1.73 -19.21 -2.08
N VAL A 195 2.41 -20.07 -2.82
CA VAL A 195 2.45 -21.51 -2.58
C VAL A 195 3.53 -21.78 -1.53
N GLY A 196 3.18 -22.46 -0.45
CA GLY A 196 4.09 -22.75 0.66
C GLY A 196 3.99 -21.73 1.81
N GLU A 197 4.98 -21.79 2.72
CA GLU A 197 4.97 -21.02 3.97
C GLU A 197 5.71 -19.67 3.86
N SER A 198 6.56 -19.50 2.84
CA SER A 198 7.34 -18.25 2.69
C SER A 198 6.49 -17.13 2.12
N GLU A 199 6.38 -16.04 2.87
CA GLU A 199 5.75 -14.80 2.43
C GLU A 199 6.73 -13.83 1.75
N ILE A 200 8.03 -14.13 1.77
CA ILE A 200 9.07 -13.30 1.15
C ILE A 200 9.47 -13.91 -0.19
N PHE A 201 9.31 -13.15 -1.26
CA PHE A 201 9.59 -13.57 -2.63
C PHE A 201 9.97 -12.38 -3.51
N SER A 202 10.88 -12.59 -4.43
CA SER A 202 11.22 -11.58 -5.43
C SER A 202 10.12 -11.43 -6.49
N GLN A 203 10.12 -10.30 -7.22
CA GLN A 203 9.24 -10.12 -8.37
C GLN A 203 9.43 -11.23 -9.42
N LYS A 204 10.68 -11.70 -9.63
CA LYS A 204 10.98 -12.78 -10.57
C LYS A 204 10.37 -14.11 -10.13
N ASP A 205 10.36 -14.38 -8.82
CA ASP A 205 9.75 -15.60 -8.29
C ASP A 205 8.23 -15.51 -8.32
N PHE A 206 7.66 -14.32 -8.02
CA PHE A 206 6.23 -14.08 -8.16
C PHE A 206 5.74 -14.39 -9.58
N VAL A 207 6.40 -13.88 -10.61
CA VAL A 207 6.02 -14.16 -12.02
C VAL A 207 5.99 -15.65 -12.34
N LYS A 208 6.89 -16.46 -11.74
CA LYS A 208 6.93 -17.92 -11.98
C LYS A 208 5.82 -18.68 -11.25
N MET A 209 5.42 -18.20 -10.06
CA MET A 209 4.46 -18.91 -9.21
C MET A 209 3.06 -18.30 -9.20
N PHE A 210 2.86 -17.22 -9.96
CA PHE A 210 1.56 -16.56 -10.03
C PHE A 210 0.50 -17.48 -10.62
N ASP A 211 -0.55 -17.72 -9.83
CA ASP A 211 -1.75 -18.41 -10.25
C ASP A 211 -2.95 -17.51 -9.93
N PRO A 212 -3.74 -17.07 -10.93
CA PRO A 212 -4.90 -16.22 -10.71
C PRO A 212 -5.98 -16.86 -9.84
N LYS A 213 -6.03 -18.20 -9.73
CA LYS A 213 -6.93 -18.91 -8.82
C LYS A 213 -6.64 -18.65 -7.35
N ARG A 214 -5.47 -18.12 -7.03
CA ARG A 214 -5.04 -17.77 -5.67
C ARG A 214 -5.32 -16.32 -5.31
N LEU A 215 -5.98 -15.56 -6.18
CA LEU A 215 -6.45 -14.21 -5.86
C LEU A 215 -7.50 -14.27 -4.75
N SER A 216 -7.39 -13.37 -3.78
CA SER A 216 -8.24 -13.36 -2.59
C SER A 216 -9.66 -12.89 -2.92
N LYS A 217 -10.66 -13.64 -2.46
CA LYS A 217 -12.08 -13.27 -2.55
C LYS A 217 -12.52 -12.34 -1.41
N SER A 218 -11.77 -12.34 -0.31
CA SER A 218 -12.08 -11.56 0.90
C SER A 218 -11.28 -10.27 0.95
N PRO A 219 -11.80 -9.19 1.56
CA PRO A 219 -11.04 -7.98 1.78
C PRO A 219 -9.74 -8.25 2.53
N ALA A 220 -8.67 -7.57 2.14
CA ALA A 220 -7.39 -7.64 2.81
C ALA A 220 -7.22 -6.45 3.76
N ALA A 221 -6.77 -6.72 4.98
CA ALA A 221 -6.45 -5.67 5.94
C ALA A 221 -5.05 -5.12 5.67
N PHE A 222 -4.90 -3.80 5.58
CA PHE A 222 -3.60 -3.15 5.52
C PHE A 222 -2.99 -3.14 6.91
N ASP A 223 -1.94 -3.93 7.09
CA ASP A 223 -1.18 -4.04 8.35
C ASP A 223 0.20 -3.39 8.19
N GLY A 224 0.36 -2.21 8.79
CA GLY A 224 1.64 -1.46 8.77
C GLY A 224 2.79 -2.20 9.45
N LYS A 225 2.50 -2.96 10.53
CA LYS A 225 3.53 -3.76 11.22
C LYS A 225 4.03 -4.91 10.35
N LYS A 226 3.13 -5.53 9.59
CA LYS A 226 3.50 -6.56 8.61
C LYS A 226 4.35 -5.96 7.49
N LEU A 227 4.02 -4.76 7.00
CA LEU A 227 4.84 -4.06 6.02
C LEU A 227 6.24 -3.77 6.56
N GLU A 228 6.35 -3.26 7.79
CA GLU A 228 7.64 -3.03 8.45
C GLU A 228 8.45 -4.32 8.58
N TRP A 229 7.83 -5.41 8.99
CA TRP A 229 8.48 -6.71 9.08
C TRP A 229 8.98 -7.20 7.74
N ILE A 230 8.15 -7.13 6.68
CA ILE A 230 8.55 -7.50 5.33
C ILE A 230 9.74 -6.65 4.89
N ASN A 231 9.64 -5.32 5.02
CA ASN A 231 10.72 -4.43 4.63
C ASN A 231 12.03 -4.70 5.39
N ASN A 232 11.94 -5.04 6.68
CA ASN A 232 13.12 -5.45 7.46
C ASN A 232 13.80 -6.72 6.89
N GLN A 233 13.02 -7.71 6.39
CA GLN A 233 13.62 -8.90 5.75
C GLN A 233 14.40 -8.51 4.49
N TYR A 234 13.88 -7.58 3.69
CA TYR A 234 14.58 -7.06 2.50
C TYR A 234 15.80 -6.22 2.89
N VAL A 235 15.69 -5.33 3.87
CA VAL A 235 16.85 -4.56 4.39
C VAL A 235 17.97 -5.48 4.85
N LYS A 236 17.66 -6.55 5.57
CA LYS A 236 18.66 -7.53 6.05
C LYS A 236 19.39 -8.21 4.91
N SER A 237 18.70 -8.52 3.81
CA SER A 237 19.25 -9.27 2.67
C SER A 237 19.85 -8.38 1.58
N ALA A 238 19.52 -7.10 1.56
CA ALA A 238 20.00 -6.14 0.56
C ALA A 238 21.51 -5.92 0.68
N ASP A 239 22.12 -5.44 -0.40
CA ASP A 239 23.52 -5.03 -0.43
C ASP A 239 23.77 -3.89 0.58
N SER A 240 24.90 -3.96 1.31
CA SER A 240 25.22 -2.98 2.32
C SER A 240 25.48 -1.58 1.74
N ASP A 241 25.94 -1.48 0.50
CA ASP A 241 26.20 -0.20 -0.16
C ASP A 241 24.88 0.48 -0.51
N GLU A 242 23.90 -0.28 -1.03
CA GLU A 242 22.57 0.24 -1.34
C GLU A 242 21.87 0.78 -0.08
N ILE A 243 21.91 0.03 1.02
CA ILE A 243 21.33 0.47 2.29
C ILE A 243 22.09 1.67 2.86
N THR A 244 23.43 1.71 2.71
CA THR A 244 24.24 2.85 3.14
C THR A 244 23.86 4.12 2.38
N ASP A 245 23.74 4.05 1.06
CA ASP A 245 23.36 5.19 0.21
C ASP A 245 21.95 5.72 0.57
N SER A 246 21.02 4.81 0.78
CA SER A 246 19.66 5.18 1.21
C SER A 246 19.66 5.81 2.59
N SER A 247 20.37 5.21 3.55
CA SER A 247 20.48 5.73 4.93
C SER A 247 21.20 7.07 5.00
N LEU A 248 22.23 7.25 4.19
CA LEU A 248 22.96 8.53 4.09
C LEU A 248 22.01 9.66 3.67
N LYS A 249 21.17 9.43 2.65
CA LYS A 249 20.14 10.40 2.23
C LYS A 249 19.17 10.75 3.36
N GLN A 250 18.78 9.76 4.18
CA GLN A 250 17.90 9.99 5.33
C GLN A 250 18.60 10.80 6.44
N LEU A 251 19.86 10.50 6.75
CA LEU A 251 20.66 11.24 7.73
C LEU A 251 20.90 12.69 7.31
N ILE A 252 21.15 12.93 6.01
CA ILE A 252 21.26 14.29 5.45
C ILE A 252 19.93 15.02 5.57
N LYS A 253 18.81 14.37 5.19
CA LYS A 253 17.45 14.93 5.30
C LYS A 253 17.09 15.28 6.74
N ALA A 254 17.52 14.46 7.70
CA ALA A 254 17.33 14.71 9.13
C ALA A 254 18.30 15.77 9.72
N GLY A 255 19.21 16.31 8.92
CA GLY A 255 20.20 17.29 9.36
C GLY A 255 21.32 16.73 10.25
N LYS A 256 21.44 15.39 10.33
CA LYS A 256 22.48 14.72 11.12
C LYS A 256 23.84 14.73 10.44
N ILE A 257 23.86 14.80 9.11
CA ILE A 257 25.07 14.83 8.28
C ILE A 257 24.93 15.95 7.25
N LYS A 258 26.03 16.58 6.89
CA LYS A 258 26.11 17.62 5.83
C LYS A 258 25.79 17.00 4.47
N ALA A 259 25.30 17.82 3.54
CA ALA A 259 24.87 17.39 2.21
C ALA A 259 26.00 16.80 1.33
N ASP A 260 27.24 17.15 1.58
CA ASP A 260 28.43 16.66 0.84
C ASP A 260 29.43 16.04 1.84
N PRO A 261 29.18 14.79 2.29
CA PRO A 261 30.08 14.11 3.21
C PRO A 261 31.32 13.56 2.50
N ASP A 262 32.46 13.62 3.17
CA ASP A 262 33.67 12.99 2.69
C ASP A 262 33.62 11.45 2.77
N THR A 263 34.62 10.80 2.17
CA THR A 263 34.72 9.34 2.12
C THR A 263 34.74 8.70 3.51
N LEU A 264 35.42 9.33 4.49
CA LEU A 264 35.50 8.81 5.86
C LEU A 264 34.14 8.84 6.54
N LYS A 265 33.35 9.91 6.34
CA LYS A 265 31.98 10.00 6.87
C LYS A 265 31.05 8.97 6.23
N ILE A 266 31.18 8.69 4.93
CA ILE A 266 30.43 7.62 4.24
C ILE A 266 30.78 6.25 4.82
N GLN A 267 32.06 5.97 5.06
CA GLN A 267 32.51 4.72 5.69
C GLN A 267 31.94 4.58 7.11
N TRP A 268 31.94 5.65 7.88
CA TRP A 268 31.34 5.66 9.20
C TRP A 268 29.83 5.41 9.16
N VAL A 269 29.09 6.00 8.19
CA VAL A 269 27.67 5.68 7.99
C VAL A 269 27.46 4.21 7.66
N ARG A 270 28.35 3.61 6.87
CA ARG A 270 28.32 2.17 6.60
C ARG A 270 28.45 1.34 7.89
N GLN A 271 29.32 1.74 8.83
CA GLN A 271 29.43 1.09 10.13
C GLN A 271 28.14 1.22 10.92
N LEU A 272 27.51 2.41 10.98
CA LEU A 272 26.20 2.60 11.59
C LEU A 272 25.11 1.73 10.96
N VAL A 273 25.07 1.65 9.63
CA VAL A 273 24.13 0.77 8.91
C VAL A 273 24.34 -0.68 9.33
N ASN A 274 25.58 -1.18 9.33
CA ASN A 274 25.88 -2.56 9.72
C ASN A 274 25.47 -2.84 11.18
N LEU A 275 25.60 -1.85 12.05
CA LEU A 275 25.22 -1.92 13.46
C LEU A 275 23.71 -2.09 13.65
N TYR A 276 22.89 -1.37 12.84
CA TYR A 276 21.45 -1.30 12.99
C TYR A 276 20.65 -2.09 11.95
N LYS A 277 21.26 -2.54 10.85
CA LYS A 277 20.60 -3.20 9.71
C LYS A 277 19.64 -4.32 10.10
N ARG A 278 19.96 -5.08 11.14
CA ARG A 278 19.11 -6.19 11.61
C ARG A 278 17.83 -5.73 12.31
N GLN A 279 17.84 -4.53 12.87
CA GLN A 279 16.74 -3.97 13.69
C GLN A 279 15.89 -2.99 12.88
N MET A 280 16.48 -2.34 11.88
CA MET A 280 15.89 -1.30 11.09
C MET A 280 14.83 -1.86 10.13
N SER A 281 13.60 -1.36 10.23
CA SER A 281 12.53 -1.72 9.30
C SER A 281 12.62 -0.97 7.98
N TYR A 282 13.04 0.29 8.00
CA TYR A 282 13.30 1.13 6.82
C TYR A 282 14.41 2.14 7.12
N THR A 283 15.09 2.62 6.09
CA THR A 283 16.35 3.37 6.27
C THR A 283 16.18 4.70 7.00
N GLY A 284 14.99 5.29 6.99
CA GLY A 284 14.68 6.52 7.75
C GLY A 284 14.77 6.36 9.27
N GLN A 285 14.57 5.15 9.79
CA GLN A 285 14.69 4.86 11.23
C GLN A 285 16.12 5.05 11.75
N LEU A 286 17.14 4.97 10.86
CA LEU A 286 18.53 5.10 11.30
C LEU A 286 18.81 6.44 11.98
N ALA A 287 18.16 7.52 11.55
CA ALA A 287 18.36 8.84 12.13
C ALA A 287 17.95 8.93 13.61
N GLU A 288 16.92 8.19 13.99
CA GLU A 288 16.43 8.07 15.36
C GLU A 288 17.22 7.00 16.15
N MET A 289 17.38 5.81 15.57
CA MET A 289 18.08 4.69 16.22
C MET A 289 19.55 5.01 16.54
N ALA A 290 20.19 5.83 15.72
CA ALA A 290 21.59 6.22 15.89
C ALA A 290 21.75 7.57 16.58
N GLU A 291 20.72 8.11 17.25
CA GLU A 291 20.72 9.42 17.90
C GLU A 291 21.91 9.63 18.82
N ILE A 292 22.29 8.59 19.58
CA ILE A 292 23.42 8.60 20.52
C ILE A 292 24.77 8.97 19.87
N PHE A 293 24.91 8.79 18.56
CA PHE A 293 26.13 9.13 17.82
C PHE A 293 26.15 10.58 17.27
N PHE A 294 25.04 11.31 17.42
CA PHE A 294 24.85 12.66 16.88
C PHE A 294 24.61 13.73 17.95
N THR A 295 24.24 13.34 19.15
CA THR A 295 23.90 14.25 20.24
C THR A 295 24.81 14.02 21.44
N GLU A 296 24.84 15.01 22.34
CA GLU A 296 25.48 14.79 23.63
C GLU A 296 24.76 13.67 24.38
N PRO A 297 25.53 12.77 25.04
CA PRO A 297 24.94 11.66 25.77
C PRO A 297 23.93 12.14 26.83
N PRO A 298 22.78 11.48 26.99
CA PRO A 298 21.79 11.85 27.98
C PRO A 298 22.36 11.76 29.41
N MET A 299 21.73 12.46 30.35
CA MET A 299 22.02 12.25 31.77
C MET A 299 21.61 10.84 32.16
N LEU A 300 22.43 10.20 33.00
CA LEU A 300 22.14 8.88 33.53
C LEU A 300 20.82 8.89 34.31
N ASP A 301 19.95 7.95 34.02
CA ASP A 301 18.75 7.70 34.81
C ASP A 301 19.08 6.99 36.11
N GLU A 302 18.10 6.82 36.99
CA GLU A 302 18.33 6.23 38.31
C GLU A 302 18.71 4.74 38.22
N GLU A 303 18.25 4.04 37.20
CA GLU A 303 18.59 2.62 37.00
C GLU A 303 20.05 2.47 36.55
N ALA A 304 20.50 3.29 35.61
CA ALA A 304 21.90 3.33 35.16
C ALA A 304 22.85 3.75 36.32
N LYS A 305 22.45 4.72 37.14
CA LYS A 305 23.19 5.10 38.31
C LYS A 305 23.31 3.95 39.32
N ALA A 306 22.25 3.22 39.56
CA ALA A 306 22.24 2.04 40.46
C ALA A 306 23.16 0.93 39.93
N GLU A 307 23.17 0.65 38.63
CA GLU A 307 24.10 -0.33 38.01
C GLU A 307 25.57 0.10 38.17
N LEU A 308 25.88 1.37 38.06
CA LEU A 308 27.24 1.89 38.22
C LEU A 308 27.67 2.00 39.69
N ALA A 309 26.74 2.01 40.62
CA ALA A 309 27.06 2.04 42.07
C ALA A 309 27.50 0.67 42.63
N ASP A 310 27.36 -0.42 41.89
CA ASP A 310 27.84 -1.74 42.27
C ASP A 310 29.38 -1.78 42.31
N GLU A 311 29.99 -2.34 43.37
CA GLU A 311 31.44 -2.43 43.49
C GLU A 311 32.11 -3.09 42.28
N SER A 312 31.45 -4.09 41.67
CA SER A 312 31.95 -4.76 40.48
C SER A 312 32.05 -3.83 39.28
N ALA A 313 31.19 -2.80 39.19
CA ALA A 313 31.22 -1.82 38.11
C ALA A 313 32.52 -1.00 38.12
N THR A 314 32.96 -0.54 39.27
CA THR A 314 34.23 0.19 39.45
C THR A 314 35.40 -0.67 38.96
N ILE A 315 35.49 -1.93 39.41
CA ILE A 315 36.56 -2.85 39.03
C ILE A 315 36.59 -3.06 37.51
N VAL A 316 35.43 -3.29 36.89
CA VAL A 316 35.31 -3.51 35.44
C VAL A 316 35.71 -2.28 34.67
N LEU A 317 35.27 -1.08 35.09
CA LEU A 317 35.53 0.17 34.34
C LEU A 317 36.99 0.63 34.49
N GLU A 318 37.62 0.43 35.63
CA GLU A 318 39.06 0.68 35.82
C GLU A 318 39.89 -0.19 34.88
N GLU A 319 39.61 -1.50 34.84
CA GLU A 319 40.35 -2.44 34.00
C GLU A 319 40.03 -2.20 32.52
N PHE A 320 38.77 -1.84 32.17
CA PHE A 320 38.40 -1.42 30.81
C PHE A 320 39.20 -0.21 30.34
N ALA A 321 39.24 0.85 31.16
CA ALA A 321 40.00 2.08 30.85
C ALA A 321 41.50 1.83 30.69
N LYS A 322 42.05 0.93 31.49
CA LYS A 322 43.46 0.55 31.45
C LYS A 322 43.79 -0.22 30.16
N GLN A 323 43.00 -1.27 29.84
CA GLN A 323 43.25 -2.10 28.68
C GLN A 323 42.93 -1.34 27.35
N ALA A 324 41.89 -0.52 27.32
CA ALA A 324 41.54 0.29 26.12
C ALA A 324 42.68 1.21 25.68
N LYS A 325 43.43 1.81 26.67
CA LYS A 325 44.60 2.66 26.36
C LYS A 325 45.76 1.89 25.73
N GLN A 326 45.80 0.58 25.90
CA GLN A 326 46.86 -0.29 25.40
C GLN A 326 46.52 -1.02 24.13
N LEU A 327 45.29 -0.88 23.60
CA LEU A 327 44.89 -1.54 22.38
C LEU A 327 45.67 -0.98 21.19
N PRO A 328 46.39 -1.84 20.43
CA PRO A 328 47.15 -1.41 19.24
C PRO A 328 46.23 -1.02 18.07
N ILE A 329 45.07 -1.66 17.99
CA ILE A 329 44.01 -1.40 16.99
C ILE A 329 42.71 -1.31 17.74
N PHE A 330 41.97 -0.23 17.53
CA PHE A 330 40.68 0.02 18.17
C PHE A 330 39.55 -0.34 17.20
N ASP A 331 39.28 -1.66 17.07
CA ASP A 331 38.19 -2.21 16.28
C ASP A 331 37.29 -3.13 17.11
N ALA A 332 36.12 -3.46 16.60
CA ALA A 332 35.13 -4.29 17.30
C ALA A 332 35.67 -5.65 17.75
N VAL A 333 36.56 -6.27 16.97
CA VAL A 333 37.16 -7.57 17.30
C VAL A 333 38.12 -7.43 18.47
N SER A 334 38.99 -6.42 18.45
CA SER A 334 39.96 -6.12 19.50
C SER A 334 39.24 -5.73 20.80
N ILE A 335 38.19 -4.88 20.71
CA ILE A 335 37.33 -4.51 21.82
C ILE A 335 36.61 -5.73 22.42
N GLN A 336 36.05 -6.60 21.60
CA GLN A 336 35.39 -7.81 22.08
C GLN A 336 36.38 -8.76 22.81
N ASN A 337 37.59 -8.90 22.27
CA ASN A 337 38.65 -9.70 22.90
C ASN A 337 39.13 -9.08 24.22
N MET A 338 39.26 -7.76 24.24
CA MET A 338 39.58 -7.02 25.46
C MET A 338 38.52 -7.24 26.56
N ILE A 339 37.23 -7.15 26.24
CA ILE A 339 36.14 -7.40 27.20
C ILE A 339 36.21 -8.84 27.72
N ARG A 340 36.52 -9.81 26.87
CA ARG A 340 36.75 -11.22 27.32
C ARG A 340 37.97 -11.35 28.21
N GLN A 341 39.02 -10.56 27.99
CA GLN A 341 40.19 -10.55 28.85
C GLN A 341 39.85 -9.93 30.21
N ILE A 342 39.12 -8.81 30.26
CA ILE A 342 38.63 -8.19 31.47
C ILE A 342 37.78 -9.18 32.31
N GLN A 343 36.94 -9.99 31.67
CA GLN A 343 36.21 -11.06 32.35
C GLN A 343 37.14 -12.06 33.08
N LYS A 344 38.28 -12.42 32.48
CA LYS A 344 39.24 -13.35 33.06
C LYS A 344 39.99 -12.68 34.20
N ASP A 345 40.41 -11.44 34.03
CA ASP A 345 41.28 -10.72 35.00
C ASP A 345 40.48 -10.32 36.24
N THR A 346 39.23 -9.93 36.10
CA THR A 346 38.36 -9.48 37.20
C THR A 346 37.49 -10.57 37.80
N GLY A 347 37.24 -11.68 37.05
CA GLY A 347 36.28 -12.70 37.39
C GLY A 347 34.81 -12.28 37.26
N VAL A 348 34.51 -11.02 36.89
CA VAL A 348 33.15 -10.49 36.73
C VAL A 348 32.57 -10.98 35.41
N ARG A 349 31.27 -11.39 35.40
CA ARG A 349 30.63 -12.02 34.23
C ARG A 349 29.22 -11.50 33.98
N GLY A 350 28.73 -11.76 32.75
CA GLY A 350 27.35 -11.49 32.39
C GLY A 350 26.96 -10.00 32.48
N ARG A 351 25.77 -9.69 32.98
CA ARG A 351 25.27 -8.30 33.08
C ARG A 351 26.25 -7.39 33.81
N LYS A 352 26.83 -7.84 34.91
CA LYS A 352 27.78 -7.05 35.72
C LYS A 352 29.10 -6.71 35.00
N LEU A 353 29.45 -7.43 33.93
CA LEU A 353 30.58 -7.09 33.07
C LEU A 353 30.16 -6.11 31.96
N TYR A 354 29.12 -6.46 31.25
CA TYR A 354 28.76 -5.74 30.00
C TYR A 354 27.99 -4.43 30.26
N MET A 355 27.13 -4.39 31.28
CA MET A 355 26.26 -3.24 31.53
C MET A 355 27.04 -1.98 31.97
N PRO A 356 28.01 -2.06 32.93
CA PRO A 356 28.82 -0.89 33.25
C PRO A 356 29.58 -0.32 32.07
N ILE A 357 30.17 -1.21 31.22
CA ILE A 357 30.88 -0.77 30.01
C ILE A 357 29.92 -0.06 29.07
N ARG A 358 28.72 -0.62 28.83
CA ARG A 358 27.69 -0.01 27.98
C ARG A 358 27.29 1.36 28.48
N ILE A 359 26.93 1.46 29.77
CA ILE A 359 26.50 2.74 30.36
C ILE A 359 27.63 3.77 30.29
N ALA A 360 28.87 3.38 30.55
CA ALA A 360 30.00 4.28 30.52
C ALA A 360 30.30 4.81 29.10
N THR A 361 30.03 4.02 28.06
CA THR A 361 30.34 4.35 26.65
C THR A 361 29.17 4.97 25.91
N THR A 362 27.93 4.54 26.18
CA THR A 362 26.73 4.98 25.43
C THR A 362 25.74 5.79 26.26
N ARG A 363 25.89 5.83 27.60
CA ARG A 363 24.92 6.39 28.55
C ARG A 363 23.56 5.71 28.56
N GLU A 364 23.42 4.58 27.86
CA GLU A 364 22.16 3.83 27.74
C GLU A 364 22.34 2.39 28.21
N MET A 365 21.27 1.81 28.74
CA MET A 365 21.23 0.41 29.18
C MET A 365 20.89 -0.57 28.06
N HIS A 366 20.27 -0.07 26.99
CA HIS A 366 19.85 -0.83 25.82
C HIS A 366 20.48 -0.26 24.55
N GLY A 367 20.59 -1.07 23.50
CA GLY A 367 21.16 -0.62 22.24
C GLY A 367 21.71 -1.77 21.40
N PRO A 368 22.40 -1.47 20.31
CA PRO A 368 23.00 -2.46 19.42
C PRO A 368 24.17 -3.22 20.10
N GLU A 369 24.84 -4.10 19.36
CA GLU A 369 25.99 -4.87 19.87
C GLU A 369 27.06 -3.94 20.45
N LEU A 370 27.58 -4.27 21.65
CA LEU A 370 28.41 -3.35 22.42
C LEU A 370 29.74 -3.03 21.76
N ALA A 371 30.51 -4.05 21.35
CA ALA A 371 31.85 -3.82 20.81
C ALA A 371 31.84 -2.98 19.51
N PRO A 372 30.96 -3.24 18.53
CA PRO A 372 30.79 -2.37 17.36
C PRO A 372 30.26 -0.96 17.67
N SER A 373 29.56 -0.79 18.82
CA SER A 373 29.09 0.55 19.23
C SER A 373 30.19 1.40 19.85
N ILE A 374 31.25 0.76 20.37
CA ILE A 374 32.40 1.43 20.99
C ILE A 374 33.44 1.82 19.92
N GLU A 375 33.59 1.02 18.86
CA GLU A 375 34.42 1.32 17.70
C GLU A 375 34.03 2.66 17.03
#